data_f2205c5e0119783517dd4d4684282360
#
_entry.id   f2205c5e0119783517dd4d4684282360
#
_cell.length_a   1.000
_cell.length_b   1.000
_cell.length_c   1.000
_cell.angle_alpha   90.00
_cell.angle_beta   90.00
_cell.angle_gamma   90.00
#
_symmetry.space_group_name_H-M   'P 1'
#
loop_
_entity.id
_entity.type
_entity.pdbx_description
1 polymer ?
#
loop_
_entity_poly.entity_id
_entity_poly.type
_entity_poly.pdbx_seq_one_letter_code
_entity_poly.pdbx_strand_id
1 'polypeptide(L)'
;MRKLLALSLLFVFALSCGSKSGSKRSKGELVGVQGKKYYPEKPFGMVLVPGGSFIMGKSDDDLPALQDAPTKTVTVRSYYMDETEITNAEYRQFVYWVRDSVIRTALANRAEDVLGGEPTDGNVDGIGEYAYIDADTSDLSVYDKYMKDVYDRRKLNWDTDLIFDRSEYPDEDYLEVMESFFIPEDEVFNDIRTWDVTNFKFSYLDSRVQEYLDEKQILIDALANDDIAPIYNPTDKQLEEEFPGFKRSNFITRETLEVYPDTTVWITDFKYSYNEPMHNDYFWHDAYSGYPVVGVTWKQANAFCQWRTNTKNAYQRTKKKKS
;
A
#
# COMPACT_ATOMS: atom_id res chain seq x y z
N MET A 1 53.16 -51.78 21.20
CA MET A 1 51.92 -51.33 21.87
C MET A 1 51.96 -49.87 22.35
N ARG A 2 53.00 -49.39 23.07
CA ARG A 2 53.10 -48.00 23.55
C ARG A 2 53.06 -46.91 22.46
N LYS A 3 53.65 -47.16 21.27
CA LYS A 3 53.66 -46.19 20.16
C LYS A 3 52.30 -46.06 19.44
N LEU A 4 51.52 -47.14 19.40
CA LEU A 4 50.16 -47.16 18.88
C LEU A 4 49.16 -46.41 19.77
N LEU A 5 49.34 -46.53 21.11
CA LEU A 5 48.52 -45.84 22.08
C LEU A 5 48.78 -44.31 22.05
N ALA A 6 50.02 -43.87 21.81
CA ALA A 6 50.34 -42.45 21.67
C ALA A 6 49.76 -41.87 20.36
N LEU A 7 49.74 -42.64 19.27
CA LEU A 7 49.17 -42.22 18.01
C LEU A 7 47.64 -42.09 18.05
N SER A 8 46.96 -43.03 18.76
CA SER A 8 45.53 -42.97 18.97
C SER A 8 45.09 -41.80 19.84
N LEU A 9 45.90 -41.45 20.85
CA LEU A 9 45.66 -40.30 21.72
C LEU A 9 45.80 -38.99 20.93
N LEU A 10 46.75 -38.88 20.03
CA LEU A 10 46.95 -37.72 19.15
C LEU A 10 45.80 -37.54 18.18
N PHE A 11 45.21 -38.64 17.68
CA PHE A 11 44.07 -38.62 16.75
C PHE A 11 42.77 -38.15 17.47
N VAL A 12 42.57 -38.52 18.72
CA VAL A 12 41.42 -38.05 19.52
C VAL A 12 41.52 -36.56 19.84
N PHE A 13 42.70 -35.99 20.05
CA PHE A 13 42.88 -34.54 20.21
C PHE A 13 42.66 -33.77 18.91
N ALA A 14 42.97 -34.34 17.72
CA ALA A 14 42.76 -33.69 16.44
C ALA A 14 41.28 -33.63 16.02
N LEU A 15 40.43 -34.53 16.53
CA LEU A 15 38.99 -34.55 16.24
C LEU A 15 38.18 -33.61 17.17
N SER A 16 38.80 -33.13 18.26
CA SER A 16 38.14 -32.21 19.23
C SER A 16 38.10 -30.73 18.80
N CYS A 17 38.74 -30.34 17.68
CA CYS A 17 38.80 -28.97 17.20
C CYS A 17 37.84 -28.66 16.04
N GLY A 18 36.79 -29.43 15.83
CA GLY A 18 35.94 -29.32 14.64
C GLY A 18 34.47 -28.95 14.88
N SER A 19 34.06 -28.49 16.07
CA SER A 19 32.70 -28.01 16.31
C SER A 19 32.61 -26.50 16.22
N LYS A 20 32.57 -25.98 15.00
CA LYS A 20 32.10 -24.61 14.72
C LYS A 20 30.57 -24.56 14.74
N SER A 21 29.97 -24.99 15.83
CA SER A 21 28.61 -24.63 16.19
C SER A 21 28.68 -23.65 17.34
N GLY A 22 29.13 -22.45 17.04
CA GLY A 22 29.22 -21.37 17.99
C GLY A 22 28.32 -20.23 17.62
N SER A 23 27.07 -20.23 18.06
CA SER A 23 26.45 -18.99 18.45
C SER A 23 27.44 -18.30 19.40
N LYS A 24 28.24 -17.36 18.88
CA LYS A 24 29.06 -16.47 19.70
C LYS A 24 28.09 -15.63 20.51
N ARG A 25 27.69 -16.11 21.69
CA ARG A 25 27.10 -15.26 22.71
C ARG A 25 28.10 -14.13 22.97
N SER A 26 27.73 -12.95 22.49
CA SER A 26 28.46 -11.72 22.84
C SER A 26 28.43 -11.61 24.36
N LYS A 27 29.59 -11.49 24.97
CA LYS A 27 29.76 -11.34 26.42
C LYS A 27 29.39 -9.93 26.90
N GLY A 28 28.27 -9.38 26.45
CA GLY A 28 27.84 -8.03 26.78
C GLY A 28 28.49 -6.90 25.94
N GLU A 29 29.35 -7.21 24.98
CA GLU A 29 29.82 -6.23 24.01
C GLU A 29 28.75 -5.94 22.95
N LEU A 30 28.56 -4.70 22.59
CA LEU A 30 27.80 -4.25 21.44
C LEU A 30 28.49 -4.75 20.16
N VAL A 31 28.19 -5.98 19.78
CA VAL A 31 28.67 -6.55 18.51
C VAL A 31 27.65 -6.18 17.45
N GLY A 32 28.08 -5.52 16.38
CA GLY A 32 27.22 -5.28 15.22
C GLY A 32 26.61 -6.57 14.70
N VAL A 33 25.40 -6.50 14.17
CA VAL A 33 24.67 -7.65 13.62
C VAL A 33 25.55 -8.34 12.58
N GLN A 34 26.00 -9.56 12.89
CA GLN A 34 26.76 -10.40 11.96
C GLN A 34 25.76 -11.04 11.00
N GLY A 35 25.69 -10.54 9.78
CA GLY A 35 24.85 -11.07 8.72
C GLY A 35 25.17 -10.41 7.39
N LYS A 36 24.68 -10.98 6.32
CA LYS A 36 24.72 -10.32 5.01
C LYS A 36 23.91 -9.03 5.12
N LYS A 37 24.52 -7.90 4.73
CA LYS A 37 23.79 -6.63 4.64
C LYS A 37 22.60 -6.85 3.70
N TYR A 38 21.41 -6.59 4.21
CA TYR A 38 20.20 -6.61 3.40
C TYR A 38 20.09 -5.31 2.63
N TYR A 39 20.05 -5.43 1.33
CA TYR A 39 19.72 -4.32 0.43
C TYR A 39 18.33 -4.60 -0.12
N PRO A 40 17.33 -3.74 0.14
CA PRO A 40 16.01 -3.92 -0.46
C PRO A 40 16.12 -3.83 -1.99
N GLU A 41 15.32 -4.65 -2.68
CA GLU A 41 15.24 -4.57 -4.14
C GLU A 41 14.77 -3.18 -4.56
N LYS A 42 15.52 -2.55 -5.48
CA LYS A 42 15.18 -1.22 -6.02
C LYS A 42 13.76 -1.26 -6.62
N PRO A 43 12.84 -0.40 -6.17
CA PRO A 43 11.54 -0.31 -6.79
C PRO A 43 11.67 0.17 -8.24
N PHE A 44 10.79 -0.31 -9.10
CA PHE A 44 10.75 0.11 -10.49
C PHE A 44 10.45 1.61 -10.60
N GLY A 45 11.17 2.33 -11.48
CA GLY A 45 10.99 3.77 -11.68
C GLY A 45 11.52 4.67 -10.56
N MET A 46 12.08 4.11 -9.46
CA MET A 46 12.60 4.90 -8.34
C MET A 46 14.12 4.96 -8.35
N VAL A 47 14.68 6.05 -7.80
CA VAL A 47 16.10 6.22 -7.51
C VAL A 47 16.34 6.28 -6.01
N LEU A 48 17.51 5.79 -5.59
CA LEU A 48 17.93 5.90 -4.19
C LEU A 48 18.49 7.30 -3.94
N VAL A 49 17.83 8.06 -3.08
CA VAL A 49 18.35 9.32 -2.55
C VAL A 49 19.15 9.00 -1.30
N PRO A 50 20.48 9.28 -1.30
CA PRO A 50 21.32 9.04 -0.12
C PRO A 50 20.89 9.93 1.04
N GLY A 51 20.98 9.42 2.26
CA GLY A 51 20.74 10.20 3.46
C GLY A 51 21.76 11.30 3.64
N GLY A 52 21.35 12.42 4.20
CA GLY A 52 22.22 13.57 4.45
C GLY A 52 21.52 14.66 5.24
N SER A 53 22.25 15.73 5.51
CA SER A 53 21.72 16.91 6.18
C SER A 53 21.68 18.07 5.20
N PHE A 54 20.63 18.86 5.25
CA PHE A 54 20.49 20.07 4.45
C PHE A 54 19.83 21.18 5.28
N ILE A 55 19.94 22.39 4.80
CA ILE A 55 19.33 23.58 5.43
C ILE A 55 17.97 23.80 4.75
N MET A 56 16.90 23.72 5.53
CA MET A 56 15.53 23.99 5.11
C MET A 56 15.08 25.35 5.68
N GLY A 57 14.33 26.09 4.91
CA GLY A 57 13.84 27.42 5.29
C GLY A 57 14.21 28.49 4.28
N LYS A 58 13.78 29.70 4.50
CA LYS A 58 14.09 30.85 3.65
C LYS A 58 15.53 31.31 3.89
N SER A 59 16.26 31.53 2.81
CA SER A 59 17.61 32.13 2.88
C SER A 59 17.52 33.65 3.03
N ASP A 60 18.67 34.28 3.35
CA ASP A 60 18.79 35.75 3.53
C ASP A 60 18.43 36.54 2.26
N ASP A 61 18.32 35.89 1.10
CA ASP A 61 17.92 36.48 -0.18
C ASP A 61 16.40 36.67 -0.32
N ASP A 62 15.60 36.29 0.69
CA ASP A 62 14.15 36.51 0.69
C ASP A 62 13.82 37.97 0.94
N LEU A 63 13.67 38.73 -0.14
CA LEU A 63 13.46 40.19 -0.14
C LEU A 63 12.26 40.71 0.66
N PRO A 64 11.14 39.99 0.90
CA PRO A 64 10.10 40.46 1.80
C PRO A 64 10.44 40.41 3.28
N ALA A 65 11.58 39.75 3.66
CA ALA A 65 12.05 39.63 5.04
C ALA A 65 10.99 39.19 6.07
N LEU A 66 9.99 38.45 5.60
CA LEU A 66 9.01 37.81 6.46
C LEU A 66 9.71 36.66 7.16
N GLN A 67 10.15 36.84 8.39
CA GLN A 67 10.81 35.83 9.22
C GLN A 67 9.86 34.67 9.63
N ASP A 68 8.99 34.27 8.73
CA ASP A 68 7.98 33.23 8.94
C ASP A 68 8.53 31.81 8.72
N ALA A 69 9.69 31.67 8.14
CA ALA A 69 10.32 30.37 7.88
C ALA A 69 11.83 30.41 8.17
N PRO A 70 12.26 30.46 9.44
CA PRO A 70 13.68 30.50 9.80
C PRO A 70 14.40 29.23 9.31
N THR A 71 15.68 29.39 8.95
CA THR A 71 16.51 28.29 8.49
C THR A 71 16.73 27.25 9.58
N LYS A 72 16.56 25.97 9.26
CA LYS A 72 16.79 24.84 10.15
C LYS A 72 17.57 23.74 9.44
N THR A 73 18.59 23.21 10.09
CA THR A 73 19.29 22.02 9.59
C THR A 73 18.44 20.77 9.84
N VAL A 74 18.10 20.06 8.78
CA VAL A 74 17.31 18.84 8.82
C VAL A 74 18.15 17.67 8.31
N THR A 75 18.13 16.56 9.04
CA THR A 75 18.78 15.30 8.63
C THR A 75 17.74 14.31 8.17
N VAL A 76 17.89 13.82 6.94
CA VAL A 76 16.97 12.84 6.32
C VAL A 76 17.73 11.53 6.11
N ARG A 77 17.05 10.41 6.35
CA ARG A 77 17.58 9.07 6.04
C ARG A 77 17.51 8.82 4.54
N SER A 78 18.32 7.88 4.05
CA SER A 78 18.23 7.43 2.65
C SER A 78 16.84 6.84 2.37
N TYR A 79 16.28 7.17 1.20
CA TYR A 79 14.95 6.72 0.76
C TYR A 79 14.91 6.53 -0.75
N TYR A 80 13.91 5.83 -1.24
CA TYR A 80 13.63 5.75 -2.67
C TYR A 80 12.60 6.81 -3.06
N MET A 81 12.83 7.46 -4.17
CA MET A 81 11.93 8.46 -4.75
C MET A 81 11.74 8.15 -6.23
N ASP A 82 10.56 8.44 -6.76
CA ASP A 82 10.34 8.32 -8.20
C ASP A 82 11.28 9.25 -8.96
N GLU A 83 11.83 8.78 -10.06
CA GLU A 83 12.79 9.55 -10.88
C GLU A 83 12.10 10.67 -11.65
N THR A 84 10.86 10.46 -11.99
CA THR A 84 9.99 11.39 -12.71
C THR A 84 8.68 11.59 -11.95
N GLU A 85 7.94 12.62 -12.30
CA GLU A 85 6.55 12.78 -11.87
C GLU A 85 5.70 11.62 -12.38
N ILE A 86 4.65 11.27 -11.62
CA ILE A 86 3.71 10.22 -12.04
C ILE A 86 2.92 10.67 -13.25
N THR A 87 2.96 9.88 -14.30
CA THR A 87 2.32 10.18 -15.59
C THR A 87 0.84 9.81 -15.60
N ASN A 88 0.09 10.39 -16.55
CA ASN A 88 -1.30 10.03 -16.79
C ASN A 88 -1.46 8.52 -17.03
N ALA A 89 -0.56 7.90 -17.81
CA ALA A 89 -0.59 6.47 -18.09
C ALA A 89 -0.40 5.62 -16.82
N GLU A 90 0.48 6.02 -15.92
CA GLU A 90 0.70 5.31 -14.65
C GLU A 90 -0.49 5.45 -13.71
N TYR A 91 -1.04 6.67 -13.60
CA TYR A 91 -2.20 6.90 -12.74
C TYR A 91 -3.47 6.21 -13.29
N ARG A 92 -3.64 6.13 -14.62
CA ARG A 92 -4.73 5.37 -15.25
C ARG A 92 -4.72 3.89 -14.87
N GLN A 93 -3.55 3.27 -14.69
CA GLN A 93 -3.46 1.87 -14.22
C GLN A 93 -4.13 1.70 -12.84
N PHE A 94 -3.94 2.67 -11.95
CA PHE A 94 -4.61 2.66 -10.66
C PHE A 94 -6.12 2.81 -10.79
N VAL A 95 -6.58 3.78 -11.59
CA VAL A 95 -8.01 4.01 -11.83
C VAL A 95 -8.67 2.77 -12.44
N TYR A 96 -8.06 2.14 -13.44
CA TYR A 96 -8.57 0.91 -14.03
C TYR A 96 -8.61 -0.24 -13.05
N TRP A 97 -7.56 -0.40 -12.25
CA TRP A 97 -7.53 -1.44 -11.24
C TRP A 97 -8.66 -1.25 -10.20
N VAL A 98 -8.92 0.00 -9.78
CA VAL A 98 -10.01 0.30 -8.83
C VAL A 98 -11.36 0.04 -9.49
N ARG A 99 -11.58 0.51 -10.73
CA ARG A 99 -12.79 0.22 -11.50
C ARG A 99 -13.07 -1.29 -11.54
N ASP A 100 -12.09 -2.05 -12.00
CA ASP A 100 -12.22 -3.49 -12.16
C ASP A 100 -12.44 -4.19 -10.80
N SER A 101 -11.78 -3.72 -9.75
CA SER A 101 -11.98 -4.24 -8.39
C SER A 101 -13.39 -3.99 -7.86
N VAL A 102 -13.92 -2.78 -8.06
CA VAL A 102 -15.27 -2.41 -7.60
C VAL A 102 -16.34 -3.17 -8.39
N ILE A 103 -16.20 -3.27 -9.71
CA ILE A 103 -17.11 -4.04 -10.57
C ILE A 103 -17.10 -5.52 -10.15
N ARG A 104 -15.91 -6.13 -10.01
CA ARG A 104 -15.80 -7.53 -9.57
C ARG A 104 -16.38 -7.75 -8.18
N THR A 105 -16.26 -6.79 -7.28
CA THR A 105 -16.88 -6.88 -5.95
C THR A 105 -18.42 -6.89 -6.06
N ALA A 106 -18.98 -6.04 -6.90
CA ALA A 106 -20.42 -6.00 -7.11
C ALA A 106 -20.94 -7.28 -7.77
N LEU A 107 -20.23 -7.77 -8.80
CA LEU A 107 -20.56 -9.03 -9.48
C LEU A 107 -20.47 -10.23 -8.52
N ALA A 108 -19.41 -10.28 -7.69
CA ALA A 108 -19.24 -11.36 -6.72
C ALA A 108 -20.33 -11.35 -5.65
N ASN A 109 -20.73 -10.18 -5.15
CA ASN A 109 -21.85 -10.06 -4.22
C ASN A 109 -23.17 -10.51 -4.86
N ARG A 110 -23.42 -10.09 -6.11
CA ARG A 110 -24.63 -10.53 -6.84
C ARG A 110 -24.63 -12.03 -7.10
N ALA A 111 -23.48 -12.60 -7.47
CA ALA A 111 -23.31 -14.03 -7.64
C ALA A 111 -23.61 -14.81 -6.35
N GLU A 112 -23.18 -14.34 -5.19
CA GLU A 112 -23.52 -14.94 -3.89
C GLU A 112 -25.02 -14.89 -3.62
N ASP A 113 -25.67 -13.76 -3.91
CA ASP A 113 -27.13 -13.63 -3.73
C ASP A 113 -27.90 -14.59 -4.62
N VAL A 114 -27.49 -14.75 -5.88
CA VAL A 114 -28.12 -15.67 -6.85
C VAL A 114 -27.86 -17.13 -6.53
N LEU A 115 -26.63 -17.46 -6.11
CA LEU A 115 -26.21 -18.85 -5.82
C LEU A 115 -26.54 -19.30 -4.39
N GLY A 116 -27.08 -18.42 -3.55
CA GLY A 116 -27.45 -18.74 -2.17
C GLY A 116 -26.25 -18.93 -1.22
N GLY A 117 -25.09 -18.37 -1.57
CA GLY A 117 -23.90 -18.36 -0.72
C GLY A 117 -23.10 -19.68 -0.73
N GLU A 118 -23.39 -20.61 -1.62
CA GLU A 118 -22.58 -21.82 -1.80
C GLU A 118 -21.31 -21.48 -2.59
N PRO A 119 -20.10 -21.85 -2.10
CA PRO A 119 -18.88 -21.66 -2.85
C PRO A 119 -18.95 -22.50 -4.14
N THR A 120 -18.74 -21.86 -5.27
CA THR A 120 -18.72 -22.54 -6.56
C THR A 120 -17.32 -23.06 -6.86
N ASP A 121 -17.22 -24.31 -7.32
CA ASP A 121 -15.99 -24.93 -7.80
C ASP A 121 -15.50 -24.34 -9.16
N GLY A 122 -15.89 -23.10 -9.47
CA GLY A 122 -15.44 -22.39 -10.68
C GLY A 122 -16.06 -22.87 -11.99
N ASN A 123 -17.14 -23.66 -11.93
CA ASN A 123 -17.78 -24.27 -13.10
C ASN A 123 -19.25 -23.84 -13.26
N VAL A 124 -19.54 -22.60 -12.92
CA VAL A 124 -20.88 -22.01 -13.05
C VAL A 124 -20.85 -20.99 -14.17
N ASP A 125 -21.72 -21.16 -15.16
CA ASP A 125 -21.87 -20.23 -16.28
C ASP A 125 -22.45 -18.88 -15.82
N GLY A 126 -22.23 -17.83 -16.59
CA GLY A 126 -22.80 -16.51 -16.36
C GLY A 126 -22.15 -15.75 -15.20
N ILE A 127 -22.96 -15.05 -14.40
CA ILE A 127 -22.48 -14.23 -13.26
C ILE A 127 -21.73 -15.07 -12.21
N GLY A 128 -22.01 -16.37 -12.14
CA GLY A 128 -21.35 -17.29 -11.21
C GLY A 128 -19.84 -17.41 -11.41
N GLU A 129 -19.31 -17.14 -12.61
CA GLU A 129 -17.88 -17.12 -12.86
C GLU A 129 -17.16 -16.02 -12.08
N TYR A 130 -17.88 -15.00 -11.65
CA TYR A 130 -17.36 -13.86 -10.90
C TYR A 130 -17.49 -14.03 -9.38
N ALA A 131 -18.04 -15.14 -8.90
CA ALA A 131 -18.16 -15.43 -7.47
C ALA A 131 -16.80 -15.35 -6.76
N TYR A 132 -16.86 -15.11 -5.45
CA TYR A 132 -15.64 -15.12 -4.64
C TYR A 132 -14.98 -16.49 -4.66
N ILE A 133 -13.66 -16.49 -4.82
CA ILE A 133 -12.82 -17.69 -4.77
C ILE A 133 -12.36 -17.89 -3.33
N ASP A 134 -12.46 -19.13 -2.86
CA ASP A 134 -11.82 -19.52 -1.61
C ASP A 134 -10.30 -19.35 -1.68
N ALA A 135 -9.74 -18.64 -0.73
CA ALA A 135 -8.29 -18.55 -0.63
C ALA A 135 -7.73 -19.94 -0.30
N ASP A 136 -6.80 -20.44 -1.13
CA ASP A 136 -6.04 -21.66 -0.83
C ASP A 136 -5.46 -21.57 0.58
N THR A 137 -5.87 -22.48 1.44
CA THR A 137 -5.50 -22.55 2.86
C THR A 137 -4.52 -23.67 3.17
N SER A 138 -4.10 -24.42 2.15
CA SER A 138 -3.23 -25.60 2.33
C SER A 138 -1.92 -25.25 3.01
N ASP A 139 -1.31 -24.13 2.62
CA ASP A 139 -0.02 -23.65 3.10
C ASP A 139 -0.11 -22.63 4.27
N LEU A 140 -1.32 -22.36 4.77
CA LEU A 140 -1.49 -21.38 5.84
C LEU A 140 -1.13 -21.97 7.22
N SER A 141 -0.49 -21.15 8.05
CA SER A 141 -0.28 -21.47 9.46
C SER A 141 -1.62 -21.62 10.22
N VAL A 142 -1.61 -22.27 11.37
CA VAL A 142 -2.81 -22.39 12.22
C VAL A 142 -3.37 -21.02 12.58
N TYR A 143 -2.51 -20.05 12.84
CA TYR A 143 -2.90 -18.66 13.11
C TYR A 143 -3.57 -18.00 11.90
N ASP A 144 -2.99 -18.16 10.71
CA ASP A 144 -3.55 -17.57 9.49
C ASP A 144 -4.90 -18.18 9.11
N LYS A 145 -5.10 -19.49 9.38
CA LYS A 145 -6.40 -20.15 9.23
C LYS A 145 -7.44 -19.55 10.18
N TYR A 146 -7.08 -19.42 11.45
CA TYR A 146 -7.93 -18.78 12.45
C TYR A 146 -8.30 -17.36 12.05
N MET A 147 -7.33 -16.57 11.56
CA MET A 147 -7.57 -15.21 11.10
C MET A 147 -8.43 -15.15 9.83
N LYS A 148 -8.40 -16.18 8.98
CA LYS A 148 -9.30 -16.30 7.83
C LYS A 148 -10.75 -16.43 8.29
N ASP A 149 -11.01 -17.28 9.27
CA ASP A 149 -12.35 -17.51 9.80
C ASP A 149 -12.91 -16.27 10.51
N VAL A 150 -12.04 -15.47 11.15
CA VAL A 150 -12.45 -14.23 11.86
C VAL A 150 -12.65 -13.04 10.91
N TYR A 151 -11.88 -12.94 9.82
CA TYR A 151 -11.82 -11.75 8.97
C TYR A 151 -12.25 -12.04 7.53
N ASP A 152 -13.15 -12.90 7.25
CA ASP A 152 -13.65 -13.17 5.90
C ASP A 152 -12.67 -12.79 4.77
N ARG A 153 -11.75 -13.69 4.44
CA ARG A 153 -10.70 -13.45 3.45
C ARG A 153 -11.05 -14.01 2.08
N ARG A 154 -12.29 -13.83 1.67
CA ARG A 154 -12.71 -14.16 0.29
C ARG A 154 -11.89 -13.34 -0.70
N LYS A 155 -11.51 -13.94 -1.80
CA LYS A 155 -10.75 -13.30 -2.88
C LYS A 155 -11.63 -13.10 -4.09
N LEU A 156 -11.50 -11.92 -4.68
CA LEU A 156 -12.09 -11.68 -5.99
C LEU A 156 -11.43 -12.57 -7.05
N ASN A 157 -12.24 -13.08 -7.95
CA ASN A 157 -11.76 -13.79 -9.14
C ASN A 157 -11.21 -12.76 -10.14
N TRP A 158 -9.89 -12.80 -10.37
CA TRP A 158 -9.21 -11.96 -11.37
C TRP A 158 -8.87 -12.75 -12.63
N ASP A 159 -9.12 -14.06 -12.67
CA ASP A 159 -8.78 -14.92 -13.80
C ASP A 159 -9.83 -14.82 -14.92
N THR A 160 -11.08 -14.50 -14.59
CA THR A 160 -12.16 -14.25 -15.55
C THR A 160 -12.11 -12.78 -16.01
N ASP A 161 -12.09 -12.55 -17.32
CA ASP A 161 -12.09 -11.20 -17.89
C ASP A 161 -13.46 -10.50 -17.73
N LEU A 162 -13.43 -9.19 -17.50
CA LEU A 162 -14.66 -8.40 -17.47
C LEU A 162 -15.15 -8.12 -18.89
N ILE A 163 -16.41 -8.30 -19.11
CA ILE A 163 -17.07 -8.05 -20.40
C ILE A 163 -17.69 -6.64 -20.37
N PHE A 164 -17.30 -5.79 -21.29
CA PHE A 164 -17.76 -4.40 -21.38
C PHE A 164 -18.74 -4.16 -22.53
N ASP A 165 -18.77 -5.06 -23.52
CA ASP A 165 -19.71 -4.98 -24.63
C ASP A 165 -21.08 -5.54 -24.19
N ARG A 166 -22.11 -4.69 -24.31
CA ARG A 166 -23.50 -5.05 -23.95
C ARG A 166 -24.02 -6.27 -24.70
N SER A 167 -23.54 -6.49 -25.93
CA SER A 167 -23.96 -7.61 -26.76
C SER A 167 -23.41 -8.96 -26.30
N GLU A 168 -22.39 -8.94 -25.46
CA GLU A 168 -21.68 -10.13 -24.98
C GLU A 168 -22.00 -10.43 -23.51
N TYR A 169 -22.91 -9.68 -22.86
CA TYR A 169 -23.24 -9.93 -21.46
C TYR A 169 -23.85 -11.32 -21.27
N PRO A 170 -23.35 -12.08 -20.28
CA PRO A 170 -23.72 -13.48 -20.12
C PRO A 170 -25.18 -13.69 -19.66
N ASP A 171 -25.68 -12.80 -18.80
CA ASP A 171 -27.02 -12.89 -18.21
C ASP A 171 -27.57 -11.53 -17.77
N GLU A 172 -28.83 -11.53 -17.29
CA GLU A 172 -29.52 -10.31 -16.84
C GLU A 172 -28.94 -9.78 -15.52
N ASP A 173 -28.46 -10.65 -14.63
CA ASP A 173 -27.84 -10.25 -13.37
C ASP A 173 -26.52 -9.50 -13.60
N TYR A 174 -25.71 -9.97 -14.55
CA TYR A 174 -24.49 -9.29 -14.98
C TYR A 174 -24.81 -7.92 -15.60
N LEU A 175 -25.83 -7.86 -16.44
CA LEU A 175 -26.28 -6.60 -17.06
C LEU A 175 -26.71 -5.60 -15.99
N GLU A 176 -27.54 -6.00 -15.01
CA GLU A 176 -28.01 -5.12 -13.95
C GLU A 176 -26.85 -4.50 -13.16
N VAL A 177 -25.86 -5.33 -12.79
CA VAL A 177 -24.66 -4.86 -12.10
C VAL A 177 -23.85 -3.90 -12.96
N MET A 178 -23.60 -4.26 -14.22
CA MET A 178 -22.75 -3.43 -15.10
C MET A 178 -23.39 -2.07 -15.41
N GLU A 179 -24.70 -2.04 -15.65
CA GLU A 179 -25.40 -0.77 -15.93
C GLU A 179 -25.43 0.16 -14.72
N SER A 180 -25.35 -0.36 -13.48
CA SER A 180 -25.26 0.46 -12.27
C SER A 180 -23.97 1.30 -12.17
N PHE A 181 -22.95 0.97 -12.96
CA PHE A 181 -21.70 1.72 -13.03
C PHE A 181 -21.64 2.78 -14.14
N PHE A 182 -22.71 2.90 -14.92
CA PHE A 182 -22.81 3.92 -15.94
C PHE A 182 -23.84 4.98 -15.54
N ILE A 183 -23.63 6.18 -16.06
CA ILE A 183 -24.61 7.26 -15.91
C ILE A 183 -25.88 6.87 -16.67
N PRO A 184 -27.08 7.04 -16.08
CA PRO A 184 -28.34 6.75 -16.75
C PRO A 184 -28.49 7.46 -18.10
N GLU A 185 -29.08 6.80 -19.09
CA GLU A 185 -29.18 7.32 -20.47
C GLU A 185 -29.88 8.67 -20.57
N ASP A 186 -30.81 8.97 -19.67
CA ASP A 186 -31.52 10.25 -19.60
C ASP A 186 -30.68 11.42 -19.04
N GLU A 187 -29.56 11.10 -18.40
CA GLU A 187 -28.62 12.09 -17.83
C GLU A 187 -27.35 12.28 -18.69
N VAL A 188 -27.17 11.43 -19.72
CA VAL A 188 -25.95 11.45 -20.55
C VAL A 188 -26.05 12.48 -21.67
N PHE A 189 -24.97 13.23 -21.88
CA PHE A 189 -24.86 14.16 -23.00
C PHE A 189 -24.50 13.42 -24.31
N ASN A 190 -25.24 13.67 -25.39
CA ASN A 190 -25.04 13.09 -26.73
C ASN A 190 -25.14 11.56 -26.82
N ASP A 191 -25.95 10.90 -25.98
CA ASP A 191 -26.18 9.44 -26.01
C ASP A 191 -24.88 8.60 -25.93
N ILE A 192 -23.78 9.20 -25.40
CA ILE A 192 -22.51 8.52 -25.25
C ILE A 192 -22.48 7.85 -23.87
N ARG A 193 -22.45 6.50 -23.86
CA ARG A 193 -22.34 5.72 -22.62
C ARG A 193 -21.10 6.15 -21.82
N THR A 194 -21.32 6.70 -20.64
CA THR A 194 -20.27 7.29 -19.79
C THR A 194 -20.25 6.62 -18.42
N TRP A 195 -19.06 6.33 -17.92
CA TRP A 195 -18.89 5.77 -16.59
C TRP A 195 -19.31 6.76 -15.50
N ASP A 196 -20.02 6.27 -14.50
CA ASP A 196 -20.18 7.00 -13.25
C ASP A 196 -18.93 6.83 -12.39
N VAL A 197 -18.00 7.76 -12.57
CA VAL A 197 -16.70 7.74 -11.89
C VAL A 197 -16.79 7.92 -10.37
N THR A 198 -17.92 8.36 -9.84
CA THR A 198 -18.16 8.51 -8.40
C THR A 198 -18.22 7.16 -7.69
N ASN A 199 -18.47 6.08 -8.44
CA ASN A 199 -18.44 4.70 -7.95
C ASN A 199 -17.01 4.16 -7.77
N PHE A 200 -16.00 4.79 -8.37
CA PHE A 200 -14.62 4.31 -8.33
C PHE A 200 -13.95 4.75 -7.03
N LYS A 201 -14.25 4.02 -5.95
CA LYS A 201 -13.77 4.30 -4.59
C LYS A 201 -12.71 3.30 -4.17
N PHE A 202 -11.64 3.82 -3.59
CA PHE A 202 -10.57 3.02 -3.02
C PHE A 202 -10.49 3.26 -1.50
N SER A 203 -10.41 2.16 -0.76
CA SER A 203 -10.26 2.21 0.70
C SER A 203 -8.88 1.76 1.12
N TYR A 204 -8.22 2.52 1.97
CA TYR A 204 -6.93 2.18 2.53
C TYR A 204 -6.88 2.51 4.03
N LEU A 205 -5.91 1.93 4.71
CA LEU A 205 -5.66 2.23 6.11
C LEU A 205 -4.64 3.37 6.18
N ASP A 206 -5.08 4.50 6.69
CA ASP A 206 -4.19 5.62 7.00
C ASP A 206 -3.75 5.53 8.46
N SER A 207 -2.44 5.48 8.66
CA SER A 207 -1.84 5.50 9.99
C SER A 207 -1.34 6.93 10.25
N ARG A 208 -2.05 7.67 11.07
CA ARG A 208 -1.68 9.03 11.49
C ARG A 208 -0.50 8.99 12.47
N VAL A 209 0.66 8.61 11.92
CA VAL A 209 1.87 8.35 12.73
C VAL A 209 2.34 9.62 13.44
N GLN A 210 2.22 10.79 12.79
CA GLN A 210 2.65 12.05 13.40
C GLN A 210 1.78 12.40 14.61
N GLU A 211 0.45 12.34 14.47
CA GLU A 211 -0.48 12.58 15.57
C GLU A 211 -0.23 11.61 16.75
N TYR A 212 0.02 10.33 16.43
CA TYR A 212 0.39 9.34 17.43
C TYR A 212 1.68 9.70 18.17
N LEU A 213 2.71 10.16 17.45
CA LEU A 213 3.99 10.51 18.05
C LEU A 213 3.88 11.79 18.90
N ASP A 214 3.11 12.78 18.44
CA ASP A 214 2.89 14.02 19.14
C ASP A 214 2.13 13.78 20.45
N GLU A 215 1.04 12.99 20.40
CA GLU A 215 0.28 12.63 21.60
C GLU A 215 1.11 11.79 22.55
N LYS A 216 1.87 10.82 22.02
CA LYS A 216 2.80 10.02 22.83
C LYS A 216 3.82 10.90 23.54
N GLN A 217 4.38 11.90 22.88
CA GLN A 217 5.34 12.83 23.50
C GLN A 217 4.69 13.67 24.61
N ILE A 218 3.47 14.17 24.38
CA ILE A 218 2.70 14.91 25.40
C ILE A 218 2.48 14.05 26.66
N LEU A 219 2.15 12.76 26.48
CA LEU A 219 1.94 11.85 27.61
C LEU A 219 3.25 11.52 28.34
N ILE A 220 4.36 11.40 27.63
CA ILE A 220 5.69 11.21 28.24
C ILE A 220 6.06 12.46 29.06
N ASP A 221 5.85 13.65 28.51
CA ASP A 221 6.12 14.91 29.19
C ASP A 221 5.23 15.11 30.43
N ALA A 222 3.97 14.66 30.37
CA ALA A 222 3.08 14.66 31.52
C ALA A 222 3.58 13.75 32.66
N LEU A 223 4.04 12.55 32.35
CA LEU A 223 4.65 11.64 33.31
C LEU A 223 5.97 12.20 33.89
N ALA A 224 6.70 12.96 33.09
CA ALA A 224 7.95 13.58 33.53
C ALA A 224 7.72 14.70 34.57
N ASN A 225 6.60 15.40 34.49
CA ASN A 225 6.25 16.48 35.42
C ASN A 225 5.77 15.96 36.80
N ASP A 226 5.41 14.67 36.90
CA ASP A 226 4.95 14.03 38.14
C ASP A 226 6.09 13.44 38.99
N ASP A 227 7.32 13.99 38.92
CA ASP A 227 8.52 13.54 39.69
C ASP A 227 9.00 12.09 39.41
N ILE A 228 8.42 11.40 38.48
CA ILE A 228 8.90 10.13 37.97
C ILE A 228 9.96 10.43 36.92
N ALA A 229 11.20 10.58 37.35
CA ALA A 229 12.33 10.94 36.50
C ALA A 229 12.40 10.01 35.27
N PRO A 230 12.25 10.52 34.05
CA PRO A 230 12.20 9.68 32.85
C PRO A 230 13.60 9.41 32.34
N ILE A 231 14.26 8.44 32.90
CA ILE A 231 15.33 7.74 32.18
C ILE A 231 14.73 6.71 31.22
N TYR A 232 13.42 6.62 31.19
CA TYR A 232 12.68 5.58 30.52
C TYR A 232 11.81 6.17 29.39
N ASN A 233 12.04 5.70 28.15
CA ASN A 233 11.07 5.90 27.08
C ASN A 233 10.00 4.80 27.25
N PRO A 234 8.80 5.12 27.81
CA PRO A 234 7.81 4.11 28.12
C PRO A 234 7.33 3.41 26.87
N THR A 235 7.07 2.11 26.98
CA THR A 235 6.46 1.34 25.88
C THR A 235 5.00 1.73 25.74
N ASP A 236 4.43 1.52 24.55
CA ASP A 236 3.01 1.81 24.28
C ASP A 236 2.08 1.13 25.30
N LYS A 237 2.42 -0.09 25.73
CA LYS A 237 1.65 -0.83 26.74
C LYS A 237 1.67 -0.15 28.10
N GLN A 238 2.81 0.39 28.52
CA GLN A 238 2.92 1.13 29.79
C GLN A 238 2.12 2.44 29.73
N LEU A 239 2.16 3.14 28.58
CA LEU A 239 1.34 4.34 28.37
C LEU A 239 -0.15 4.00 28.36
N GLU A 240 -0.58 2.87 27.80
CA GLU A 240 -1.98 2.43 27.81
C GLU A 240 -2.46 2.04 29.22
N GLU A 241 -1.58 1.50 30.07
CA GLU A 241 -1.88 1.19 31.47
C GLU A 241 -2.09 2.46 32.31
N GLU A 242 -1.26 3.51 32.12
CA GLU A 242 -1.38 4.82 32.81
C GLU A 242 -2.48 5.71 32.18
N PHE A 243 -2.62 5.66 30.88
CA PHE A 243 -3.61 6.44 30.10
C PHE A 243 -4.51 5.50 29.28
N PRO A 244 -5.60 4.95 29.86
CA PRO A 244 -6.44 3.94 29.19
C PRO A 244 -7.06 4.37 27.87
N GLY A 245 -7.09 5.68 27.60
CA GLY A 245 -7.56 6.27 26.32
C GLY A 245 -6.53 6.22 25.20
N PHE A 246 -5.25 6.04 25.52
CA PHE A 246 -4.18 6.02 24.53
C PHE A 246 -4.01 4.62 23.94
N LYS A 247 -4.49 4.43 22.71
CA LYS A 247 -4.35 3.18 21.96
C LYS A 247 -3.87 3.47 20.55
N ARG A 248 -2.83 2.77 20.12
CA ARG A 248 -2.33 2.89 18.75
C ARG A 248 -3.41 2.67 17.70
N SER A 249 -4.40 1.82 17.97
CA SER A 249 -5.55 1.59 17.08
C SER A 249 -6.37 2.85 16.81
N ASN A 250 -6.38 3.82 17.71
CA ASN A 250 -7.16 5.06 17.58
C ASN A 250 -6.58 5.98 16.49
N PHE A 251 -5.31 5.76 16.12
CA PHE A 251 -4.59 6.52 15.09
C PHE A 251 -4.59 5.82 13.74
N ILE A 252 -5.28 4.69 13.61
CA ILE A 252 -5.45 3.96 12.35
C ILE A 252 -6.88 4.15 11.90
N THR A 253 -7.06 4.92 10.82
CA THR A 253 -8.38 5.16 10.23
C THR A 253 -8.47 4.50 8.86
N ARG A 254 -9.67 4.07 8.50
CA ARG A 254 -9.95 3.62 7.15
C ARG A 254 -10.46 4.83 6.35
N GLU A 255 -9.65 5.28 5.41
CA GLU A 255 -10.01 6.31 4.45
C GLU A 255 -10.61 5.67 3.21
N THR A 256 -11.72 6.20 2.72
CA THR A 256 -12.35 5.80 1.46
C THR A 256 -12.52 7.07 0.62
N LEU A 257 -12.03 7.04 -0.60
CA LEU A 257 -12.07 8.20 -1.48
C LEU A 257 -12.26 7.79 -2.93
N GLU A 258 -12.77 8.73 -3.71
CA GLU A 258 -12.86 8.63 -5.17
C GLU A 258 -11.47 8.80 -5.77
N VAL A 259 -11.11 7.88 -6.69
CA VAL A 259 -9.75 7.86 -7.27
C VAL A 259 -9.65 8.67 -8.55
N TYR A 260 -10.77 9.02 -9.16
CA TYR A 260 -10.77 9.74 -10.43
C TYR A 260 -10.22 11.16 -10.24
N PRO A 261 -9.24 11.61 -11.06
CA PRO A 261 -8.69 12.95 -10.94
C PRO A 261 -9.72 14.00 -11.38
N ASP A 262 -9.60 15.22 -10.86
CA ASP A 262 -10.40 16.33 -11.35
C ASP A 262 -9.91 16.74 -12.76
N THR A 263 -10.69 16.39 -13.77
CA THR A 263 -10.40 16.71 -15.17
C THR A 263 -10.75 18.14 -15.56
N THR A 264 -11.38 18.92 -14.65
CA THR A 264 -11.83 20.30 -14.93
C THR A 264 -10.77 21.36 -14.60
N VAL A 265 -9.62 20.97 -14.03
CA VAL A 265 -8.56 21.90 -13.62
C VAL A 265 -8.08 22.81 -14.74
N TRP A 266 -7.93 22.29 -15.96
CA TRP A 266 -7.52 23.08 -17.13
C TRP A 266 -8.54 24.11 -17.55
N ILE A 267 -9.84 23.80 -17.46
CA ILE A 267 -10.95 24.72 -17.75
C ILE A 267 -10.95 25.86 -16.77
N THR A 268 -10.65 25.56 -15.50
CA THR A 268 -10.65 26.54 -14.42
C THR A 268 -9.50 27.53 -14.59
N ASP A 269 -8.30 27.06 -14.90
CA ASP A 269 -7.11 27.90 -14.98
C ASP A 269 -6.96 28.63 -16.31
N PHE A 270 -7.42 28.04 -17.43
CA PHE A 270 -7.26 28.55 -18.78
C PHE A 270 -8.59 28.79 -19.48
N LYS A 271 -9.40 29.69 -18.96
CA LYS A 271 -10.79 29.97 -19.40
C LYS A 271 -10.98 30.38 -20.86
N TYR A 272 -9.90 30.70 -21.59
CA TYR A 272 -9.95 31.19 -22.97
C TYR A 272 -9.51 30.16 -24.01
N SER A 273 -9.18 28.93 -23.61
CA SER A 273 -8.58 27.94 -24.49
C SER A 273 -9.48 26.72 -24.74
N TYR A 274 -10.76 26.95 -24.97
CA TYR A 274 -11.80 25.90 -25.08
C TYR A 274 -11.57 24.88 -26.20
N ASN A 275 -10.78 25.20 -27.20
CA ASN A 275 -10.47 24.30 -28.33
C ASN A 275 -9.16 23.53 -28.16
N GLU A 276 -8.43 23.74 -27.07
CA GLU A 276 -7.21 22.99 -26.81
C GLU A 276 -7.54 21.57 -26.38
N PRO A 277 -6.89 20.54 -26.92
CA PRO A 277 -7.11 19.14 -26.52
C PRO A 277 -6.92 18.91 -25.03
N MET A 278 -6.05 19.68 -24.37
CA MET A 278 -5.82 19.64 -22.93
C MET A 278 -7.08 19.94 -22.11
N HIS A 279 -7.99 20.78 -22.60
CA HIS A 279 -9.23 21.09 -21.90
C HIS A 279 -10.23 19.95 -21.93
N ASN A 280 -10.27 19.21 -23.03
CA ASN A 280 -11.31 18.22 -23.24
C ASN A 280 -10.93 16.84 -22.73
N ASP A 281 -9.65 16.44 -22.82
CA ASP A 281 -9.28 15.05 -22.62
C ASP A 281 -7.82 14.84 -22.16
N TYR A 282 -7.26 15.77 -21.39
CA TYR A 282 -5.87 15.66 -20.94
C TYR A 282 -5.54 14.34 -20.26
N PHE A 283 -6.45 13.84 -19.43
CA PHE A 283 -6.19 12.62 -18.67
C PHE A 283 -6.25 11.35 -19.53
N TRP A 284 -7.11 11.33 -20.58
CA TRP A 284 -7.35 10.11 -21.36
C TRP A 284 -6.66 10.10 -22.73
N HIS A 285 -6.36 11.25 -23.29
CA HIS A 285 -5.80 11.34 -24.62
C HIS A 285 -4.38 10.76 -24.67
N ASP A 286 -4.11 9.91 -25.67
CA ASP A 286 -2.84 9.18 -25.80
C ASP A 286 -1.63 10.09 -25.93
N ALA A 287 -1.77 11.25 -26.57
CA ALA A 287 -0.69 12.23 -26.70
C ALA A 287 -0.16 12.72 -25.35
N TYR A 288 -1.00 12.72 -24.30
CA TYR A 288 -0.62 13.16 -22.95
C TYR A 288 -0.33 12.00 -22.00
N SER A 289 -0.24 10.77 -22.49
CA SER A 289 0.02 9.59 -21.66
C SER A 289 1.31 9.66 -20.86
N GLY A 290 2.36 10.25 -21.45
CA GLY A 290 3.67 10.46 -20.81
C GLY A 290 3.80 11.78 -20.03
N TYR A 291 2.74 12.58 -19.94
CA TYR A 291 2.73 13.84 -19.21
C TYR A 291 2.32 13.61 -17.76
N PRO A 292 2.71 14.51 -16.83
CA PRO A 292 2.35 14.40 -15.42
C PRO A 292 0.84 14.41 -15.21
N VAL A 293 0.33 13.59 -14.31
CA VAL A 293 -1.08 13.63 -13.91
C VAL A 293 -1.38 14.93 -13.15
N VAL A 294 -2.48 15.58 -13.49
CA VAL A 294 -2.98 16.78 -12.80
C VAL A 294 -4.38 16.54 -12.25
N GLY A 295 -4.83 17.41 -11.34
CA GLY A 295 -6.14 17.28 -10.71
C GLY A 295 -6.21 16.18 -9.64
N VAL A 296 -5.07 15.80 -9.07
CA VAL A 296 -4.96 14.78 -8.02
C VAL A 296 -4.75 15.44 -6.67
N THR A 297 -5.61 15.14 -5.71
CA THR A 297 -5.48 15.59 -4.33
C THR A 297 -4.40 14.81 -3.58
N TRP A 298 -3.90 15.38 -2.48
CA TRP A 298 -2.94 14.69 -1.61
C TRP A 298 -3.45 13.32 -1.12
N LYS A 299 -4.73 13.19 -0.78
CA LYS A 299 -5.34 11.93 -0.36
C LYS A 299 -5.35 10.89 -1.49
N GLN A 300 -5.64 11.31 -2.72
CA GLN A 300 -5.59 10.45 -3.90
C GLN A 300 -4.16 10.00 -4.20
N ALA A 301 -3.17 10.90 -4.07
CA ALA A 301 -1.76 10.54 -4.21
C ALA A 301 -1.31 9.50 -3.16
N ASN A 302 -1.74 9.67 -1.91
CA ASN A 302 -1.51 8.68 -0.86
C ASN A 302 -2.16 7.32 -1.17
N ALA A 303 -3.40 7.32 -1.65
CA ALA A 303 -4.09 6.11 -2.07
C ALA A 303 -3.35 5.38 -3.19
N PHE A 304 -2.86 6.11 -4.19
CA PHE A 304 -2.01 5.57 -5.26
C PHE A 304 -0.73 4.93 -4.71
N CYS A 305 -0.03 5.61 -3.80
CA CYS A 305 1.18 5.07 -3.17
C CYS A 305 0.89 3.78 -2.40
N GLN A 306 -0.21 3.72 -1.69
CA GLN A 306 -0.64 2.54 -0.94
C GLN A 306 -1.00 1.39 -1.87
N TRP A 307 -1.76 1.64 -2.93
CA TRP A 307 -2.07 0.66 -3.95
C TRP A 307 -0.81 0.08 -4.60
N ARG A 308 0.12 0.94 -5.02
CA ARG A 308 1.40 0.55 -5.62
C ARG A 308 2.23 -0.31 -4.67
N THR A 309 2.27 0.05 -3.38
CA THR A 309 2.95 -0.72 -2.35
C THR A 309 2.33 -2.10 -2.17
N ASN A 310 1.01 -2.19 -2.09
CA ASN A 310 0.28 -3.44 -1.93
C ASN A 310 0.47 -4.37 -3.14
N THR A 311 0.41 -3.83 -4.35
CA THR A 311 0.64 -4.57 -5.60
C THR A 311 2.06 -5.12 -5.66
N LYS A 312 3.07 -4.31 -5.32
CA LYS A 312 4.46 -4.76 -5.24
C LYS A 312 4.66 -5.86 -4.20
N ASN A 313 4.09 -5.71 -3.02
CA ASN A 313 4.18 -6.70 -1.95
C ASN A 313 3.50 -8.03 -2.36
N ALA A 314 2.35 -7.97 -3.01
CA ALA A 314 1.69 -9.15 -3.56
C ALA A 314 2.58 -9.87 -4.58
N TYR A 315 3.15 -9.14 -5.53
CA TYR A 315 4.09 -9.70 -6.53
C TYR A 315 5.33 -10.33 -5.88
N GLN A 316 5.91 -9.72 -4.85
CA GLN A 316 7.06 -10.30 -4.15
C GLN A 316 6.72 -11.60 -3.42
N ARG A 317 5.49 -11.72 -2.87
CA ARG A 317 5.02 -12.96 -2.25
C ARG A 317 4.91 -14.10 -3.26
N THR A 318 4.48 -13.83 -4.49
CA THR A 318 4.43 -14.86 -5.55
C THR A 318 5.81 -15.34 -5.96
N LYS A 319 6.83 -14.46 -6.00
CA LYS A 319 8.22 -14.83 -6.26
C LYS A 319 8.79 -15.77 -5.19
N LYS A 320 8.54 -15.49 -3.91
CA LYS A 320 9.04 -16.33 -2.80
C LYS A 320 8.45 -17.73 -2.76
N LYS A 321 7.23 -17.91 -3.27
CA LYS A 321 6.61 -19.25 -3.38
C LYS A 321 7.20 -20.12 -4.48
N LYS A 322 7.90 -19.54 -5.47
CA LYS A 322 8.51 -20.23 -6.62
C LYS A 322 9.99 -20.59 -6.42
N SER A 323 10.63 -20.13 -5.34
CA SER A 323 12.02 -20.45 -4.98
C SER A 323 12.06 -21.45 -3.82
#